data_faf6bf0a29f787d62a2a35d429e96ddb
#
_entry.id   faf6bf0a29f787d62a2a35d429e96ddb
#
_cell.length_a   1.000
_cell.length_b   1.000
_cell.length_c   1.000
_cell.angle_alpha   90.00
_cell.angle_beta   90.00
_cell.angle_gamma   90.00
#
_symmetry.space_group_name_H-M   'P 1'
#
loop_
_entity.id
_entity.type
_entity.pdbx_description
1 polymer ?
#
loop_
_entity_poly.entity_id
_entity_poly.type
_entity_poly.pdbx_seq_one_letter_code
_entity_poly.pdbx_strand_id
1 'polypeptide(L)'
;MGSRGPVGKRSEDRIRRNKPDGVLTVVDMPVPACVPPEPDEGWCLAARRIWDSLVLSGQSRFYEPSDWAYAQFVMGEMTRYVENGQQIGDRLSAIDSMLVRLLLTEADRRRAGLELSRAVDDSSEREAASLWVKKLG
;
A
#
# COMPACT_ATOMS: atom_id res chain seq x y z
N MET A 1 -9.10 3.11 15.42
CA MET A 1 -9.52 4.52 15.22
C MET A 1 -8.81 5.04 13.97
N GLY A 2 -9.54 5.29 12.90
CA GLY A 2 -8.98 5.89 11.70
C GLY A 2 -8.52 7.32 12.00
N SER A 3 -7.30 7.68 11.59
CA SER A 3 -6.80 9.05 11.68
C SER A 3 -7.64 9.94 10.74
N ARG A 4 -8.62 10.64 11.29
CA ARG A 4 -9.47 11.61 10.58
C ARG A 4 -8.73 12.95 10.44
N GLY A 5 -7.71 12.98 9.62
CA GLY A 5 -7.00 14.22 9.33
C GLY A 5 -6.76 14.39 7.83
N PRO A 6 -6.51 15.62 7.36
CA PRO A 6 -6.13 15.82 5.97
C PRO A 6 -4.85 15.06 5.65
N VAL A 7 -4.75 14.55 4.43
CA VAL A 7 -3.54 13.87 3.96
C VAL A 7 -2.38 14.87 3.97
N GLY A 8 -1.26 14.50 4.61
CA GLY A 8 -0.07 15.34 4.65
C GLY A 8 0.48 15.61 3.25
N LYS A 9 1.07 16.79 3.06
CA LYS A 9 1.79 17.15 1.84
C LYS A 9 2.99 16.22 1.64
N ARG A 10 3.48 16.07 0.41
CA ARG A 10 4.73 15.38 0.11
C ARG A 10 5.90 16.03 0.84
N SER A 11 6.98 15.28 1.09
CA SER A 11 8.15 15.77 1.84
C SER A 11 8.79 16.99 1.20
N GLU A 12 8.81 17.04 -0.12
CA GLU A 12 9.29 18.16 -0.93
C GLU A 12 8.47 19.45 -0.76
N ASP A 13 7.16 19.31 -0.47
CA ASP A 13 6.23 20.44 -0.30
C ASP A 13 6.08 20.86 1.18
N ARG A 14 6.80 20.22 2.10
CA ARG A 14 6.70 20.48 3.53
C ARG A 14 7.70 21.54 4.01
N ILE A 15 7.20 22.72 4.32
CA ILE A 15 7.92 23.71 5.12
C ILE A 15 7.71 23.37 6.60
N ARG A 16 8.66 22.67 7.23
CA ARG A 16 8.62 22.38 8.68
C ARG A 16 9.46 23.37 9.45
N ARG A 17 8.83 24.09 10.39
CA ARG A 17 9.54 24.91 11.38
C ARG A 17 10.14 24.09 12.54
N ASN A 18 9.53 22.94 12.87
CA ASN A 18 10.06 22.00 13.88
C ASN A 18 10.06 20.59 13.30
N LYS A 19 11.24 19.96 13.23
CA LYS A 19 11.35 18.51 13.04
C LYS A 19 10.96 17.85 14.37
N PRO A 20 10.01 16.90 14.42
CA PRO A 20 9.89 16.08 15.61
C PRO A 20 11.16 15.24 15.74
N ASP A 21 11.89 15.41 16.84
CA ASP A 21 13.01 14.54 17.25
C ASP A 21 12.45 13.19 17.77
N GLY A 22 11.68 12.49 16.94
CA GLY A 22 11.27 11.14 17.22
C GLY A 22 12.40 10.19 16.87
N VAL A 23 13.12 9.71 17.87
CA VAL A 23 14.05 8.60 17.70
C VAL A 23 13.23 7.36 17.39
N LEU A 24 13.14 7.00 16.10
CA LEU A 24 12.68 5.68 15.71
C LEU A 24 13.74 4.69 16.15
N THR A 25 13.40 3.79 17.05
CA THR A 25 14.27 2.66 17.39
C THR A 25 14.33 1.75 16.18
N VAL A 26 15.42 1.80 15.43
CA VAL A 26 15.69 0.86 14.34
C VAL A 26 16.23 -0.42 15.00
N VAL A 27 15.44 -1.48 14.93
CA VAL A 27 15.91 -2.82 15.31
C VAL A 27 16.48 -3.45 14.05
N ASP A 28 17.81 -3.53 13.98
CA ASP A 28 18.51 -4.23 12.92
C ASP A 28 18.38 -5.74 13.18
N MET A 29 17.35 -6.33 12.61
CA MET A 29 17.20 -7.79 12.59
C MET A 29 17.63 -8.29 11.21
N PRO A 30 18.54 -9.27 11.13
CA PRO A 30 18.83 -9.96 9.88
C PRO A 30 17.63 -10.84 9.53
N VAL A 31 16.59 -10.23 8.99
CA VAL A 31 15.40 -10.93 8.55
C VAL A 31 15.61 -11.35 7.10
N PRO A 32 15.52 -12.64 6.78
CA PRO A 32 15.44 -13.05 5.38
C PRO A 32 14.22 -12.37 4.74
N ALA A 33 14.34 -11.94 3.49
CA ALA A 33 13.25 -11.31 2.77
C ALA A 33 11.97 -12.14 2.95
N CYS A 34 10.92 -11.53 3.51
CA CYS A 34 9.67 -12.21 3.74
C CYS A 34 8.98 -12.46 2.40
N VAL A 35 8.84 -13.72 2.04
CA VAL A 35 8.14 -14.13 0.82
C VAL A 35 6.64 -14.10 1.09
N PRO A 36 5.83 -13.42 0.23
CA PRO A 36 4.38 -13.46 0.35
C PRO A 36 3.87 -14.91 0.32
N PRO A 37 2.97 -15.30 1.21
CA PRO A 37 2.35 -16.62 1.15
C PRO A 37 1.44 -16.74 -0.07
N GLU A 38 1.13 -17.98 -0.46
CA GLU A 38 0.21 -18.24 -1.56
C GLU A 38 -1.20 -17.70 -1.23
N PRO A 39 -1.90 -17.09 -2.21
CA PRO A 39 -3.27 -16.65 -2.04
C PRO A 39 -4.21 -17.85 -1.92
N ASP A 40 -5.28 -17.71 -1.14
CA ASP A 40 -6.34 -18.71 -1.05
C ASP A 40 -7.19 -18.70 -2.34
N GLU A 41 -7.41 -19.89 -2.91
CA GLU A 41 -8.21 -20.04 -4.13
C GLU A 41 -9.70 -19.69 -3.91
N GLY A 42 -10.19 -19.79 -2.68
CA GLY A 42 -11.56 -19.47 -2.30
C GLY A 42 -11.86 -17.97 -2.20
N TRP A 43 -10.90 -17.09 -2.36
CA TRP A 43 -11.14 -15.65 -2.27
C TRP A 43 -11.94 -15.11 -3.46
N CYS A 44 -12.84 -14.17 -3.17
CA CYS A 44 -13.55 -13.45 -4.22
C CYS A 44 -12.56 -12.62 -5.09
N LEU A 45 -13.01 -12.26 -6.29
CA LEU A 45 -12.19 -11.55 -7.27
C LEU A 45 -11.63 -10.23 -6.71
N ALA A 46 -12.41 -9.49 -5.93
CA ALA A 46 -11.96 -8.22 -5.33
C ALA A 46 -10.81 -8.44 -4.36
N ALA A 47 -10.91 -9.44 -3.48
CA ALA A 47 -9.85 -9.80 -2.53
C ALA A 47 -8.57 -10.24 -3.25
N ARG A 48 -8.70 -11.07 -4.28
CA ARG A 48 -7.55 -11.50 -5.11
C ARG A 48 -6.84 -10.33 -5.77
N ARG A 49 -7.57 -9.40 -6.37
CA ARG A 49 -6.97 -8.21 -6.99
C ARG A 49 -6.23 -7.34 -6.01
N ILE A 50 -6.75 -7.17 -4.80
CA ILE A 50 -6.05 -6.43 -3.74
C ILE A 50 -4.80 -7.18 -3.30
N TRP A 51 -4.90 -8.49 -3.10
CA TRP A 51 -3.73 -9.32 -2.75
C TRP A 51 -2.62 -9.22 -3.77
N ASP A 52 -2.92 -9.41 -5.05
CA ASP A 52 -1.95 -9.33 -6.14
C ASP A 52 -1.30 -7.94 -6.19
N SER A 53 -2.09 -6.89 -5.96
CA SER A 53 -1.57 -5.53 -5.90
C SER A 53 -0.65 -5.29 -4.71
N LEU A 54 -0.95 -5.88 -3.54
CA LEU A 54 -0.08 -5.80 -2.36
C LEU A 54 1.28 -6.46 -2.61
N VAL A 55 1.29 -7.63 -3.23
CA VAL A 55 2.53 -8.35 -3.58
C VAL A 55 3.44 -7.50 -4.46
N LEU A 56 2.86 -6.75 -5.40
CA LEU A 56 3.59 -5.89 -6.35
C LEU A 56 3.91 -4.49 -5.80
N SER A 57 3.28 -4.09 -4.72
CA SER A 57 3.41 -2.74 -4.18
C SER A 57 4.67 -2.57 -3.32
N GLY A 58 5.27 -1.39 -3.37
CA GLY A 58 6.53 -1.12 -2.69
C GLY A 58 6.46 -1.19 -1.15
N GLN A 59 5.30 -0.93 -0.54
CA GLN A 59 5.13 -1.02 0.91
C GLN A 59 5.26 -2.46 1.43
N SER A 60 4.97 -3.47 0.62
CA SER A 60 5.09 -4.87 1.03
C SER A 60 6.52 -5.30 1.36
N ARG A 61 7.52 -4.52 0.95
CA ARG A 61 8.93 -4.74 1.34
C ARG A 61 9.17 -4.60 2.84
N PHE A 62 8.28 -3.91 3.54
CA PHE A 62 8.35 -3.71 4.98
C PHE A 62 7.48 -4.70 5.75
N TYR A 63 6.83 -5.63 5.05
CA TYR A 63 5.94 -6.58 5.67
C TYR A 63 6.72 -7.73 6.31
N GLU A 64 6.38 -7.98 7.56
CA GLU A 64 6.79 -9.13 8.32
C GLU A 64 5.79 -10.28 8.13
N PRO A 65 6.10 -11.52 8.54
CA PRO A 65 5.17 -12.65 8.44
C PRO A 65 3.79 -12.38 9.06
N SER A 66 3.74 -11.60 10.14
CA SER A 66 2.49 -11.21 10.80
C SER A 66 1.63 -10.27 9.94
N ASP A 67 2.26 -9.39 9.15
CA ASP A 67 1.54 -8.48 8.26
C ASP A 67 0.89 -9.27 7.11
N TRP A 68 1.59 -10.26 6.57
CA TRP A 68 1.03 -11.16 5.58
C TRP A 68 -0.11 -12.02 6.11
N ALA A 69 0.02 -12.54 7.34
CA ALA A 69 -1.06 -13.28 8.00
C ALA A 69 -2.28 -12.39 8.22
N TYR A 70 -2.07 -11.15 8.64
CA TYR A 70 -3.15 -10.16 8.77
C TYR A 70 -3.78 -9.83 7.42
N ALA A 71 -3.00 -9.65 6.38
CA ALA A 71 -3.52 -9.42 5.03
C ALA A 71 -4.38 -10.58 4.54
N GLN A 72 -3.96 -11.83 4.76
CA GLN A 72 -4.80 -13.01 4.44
C GLN A 72 -6.13 -13.00 5.20
N PHE A 73 -6.11 -12.66 6.48
CA PHE A 73 -7.34 -12.52 7.27
C PHE A 73 -8.29 -11.46 6.68
N VAL A 74 -7.77 -10.30 6.31
CA VAL A 74 -8.56 -9.21 5.70
C VAL A 74 -9.16 -9.66 4.37
N MET A 75 -8.42 -10.37 3.52
CA MET A 75 -8.93 -10.91 2.26
C MET A 75 -10.06 -11.92 2.49
N GLY A 76 -9.95 -12.74 3.52
CA GLY A 76 -11.02 -13.65 3.94
C GLY A 76 -12.29 -12.91 4.40
N GLU A 77 -12.14 -11.84 5.18
CA GLU A 77 -13.27 -11.01 5.63
C GLU A 77 -13.97 -10.29 4.46
N MET A 78 -13.18 -9.79 3.50
CA MET A 78 -13.72 -9.22 2.26
C MET A 78 -14.54 -10.24 1.46
N THR A 79 -14.02 -11.45 1.33
CA THR A 79 -14.70 -12.53 0.63
C THR A 79 -16.03 -12.85 1.30
N ARG A 80 -16.04 -13.02 2.62
CA ARG A 80 -17.29 -13.25 3.38
C ARG A 80 -18.27 -12.10 3.24
N TYR A 81 -17.80 -10.86 3.22
CA TYR A 81 -18.64 -9.68 3.03
C TYR A 81 -19.33 -9.69 1.66
N VAL A 82 -18.58 -10.00 0.60
CA VAL A 82 -19.12 -10.05 -0.77
C VAL A 82 -20.09 -11.22 -0.94
N GLU A 83 -19.77 -12.39 -0.39
CA GLU A 83 -20.57 -13.60 -0.58
C GLU A 83 -21.88 -13.62 0.23
N ASN A 84 -21.89 -13.02 1.42
CA ASN A 84 -23.07 -13.05 2.29
C ASN A 84 -24.24 -12.17 1.81
N GLY A 85 -24.05 -11.35 0.78
CA GLY A 85 -25.11 -10.53 0.18
C GLY A 85 -25.77 -9.49 1.09
N GLN A 86 -25.52 -9.54 2.39
CA GLN A 86 -25.97 -8.54 3.36
C GLN A 86 -24.89 -7.47 3.51
N GLN A 87 -25.04 -6.40 2.77
CA GLN A 87 -24.13 -5.25 2.82
C GLN A 87 -24.44 -4.42 4.07
N ILE A 88 -23.86 -4.81 5.18
CA ILE A 88 -23.93 -4.06 6.44
C ILE A 88 -22.84 -2.99 6.39
N GLY A 89 -23.21 -1.71 6.42
CA GLY A 89 -22.31 -0.57 6.31
C GLY A 89 -21.19 -0.58 7.36
N ASP A 90 -21.49 -0.99 8.59
CA ASP A 90 -20.50 -1.08 9.67
C ASP A 90 -19.41 -2.12 9.36
N ARG A 91 -19.76 -3.22 8.71
CA ARG A 91 -18.78 -4.25 8.33
C ARG A 91 -17.87 -3.77 7.21
N LEU A 92 -18.41 -3.05 6.23
CA LEU A 92 -17.61 -2.42 5.18
C LEU A 92 -16.63 -1.40 5.76
N SER A 93 -17.10 -0.56 6.69
CA SER A 93 -16.24 0.41 7.39
C SER A 93 -15.14 -0.26 8.21
N ALA A 94 -15.42 -1.41 8.81
CA ALA A 94 -14.40 -2.20 9.52
C ALA A 94 -13.34 -2.75 8.56
N ILE A 95 -13.76 -3.29 7.42
CA ILE A 95 -12.85 -3.79 6.37
C ILE A 95 -11.99 -2.64 5.83
N ASP A 96 -12.58 -1.48 5.53
CA ASP A 96 -11.84 -0.30 5.07
C ASP A 96 -10.78 0.12 6.10
N SER A 97 -11.11 0.13 7.38
CA SER A 97 -10.17 0.40 8.46
C SER A 97 -9.03 -0.64 8.55
N MET A 98 -9.31 -1.89 8.23
CA MET A 98 -8.29 -2.94 8.17
C MET A 98 -7.35 -2.74 6.97
N LEU A 99 -7.87 -2.35 5.82
CA LEU A 99 -7.07 -2.05 4.62
C LEU A 99 -6.14 -0.86 4.81
N VAL A 100 -6.56 0.16 5.57
CA VAL A 100 -5.72 1.30 5.95
C VAL A 100 -4.47 0.84 6.71
N ARG A 101 -4.58 -0.16 7.58
CA ARG A 101 -3.43 -0.72 8.33
C ARG A 101 -2.40 -1.40 7.42
N LEU A 102 -2.83 -1.90 6.28
CA LEU A 102 -1.94 -2.46 5.25
C LEU A 102 -1.30 -1.39 4.37
N LEU A 103 -1.56 -0.10 4.62
CA LEU A 103 -1.04 1.03 3.84
C LEU A 103 -1.37 0.90 2.35
N LEU A 104 -2.60 0.46 2.04
CA LEU A 104 -3.01 0.10 0.70
C LEU A 104 -2.99 1.28 -0.27
N THR A 105 -3.44 2.46 0.18
CA THR A 105 -3.51 3.66 -0.66
C THR A 105 -2.32 4.60 -0.45
N GLU A 106 -2.04 5.44 -1.43
CA GLU A 106 -0.99 6.46 -1.30
C GLU A 106 -1.30 7.43 -0.14
N ALA A 107 -2.58 7.74 0.08
CA ALA A 107 -2.99 8.58 1.18
C ALA A 107 -2.65 7.97 2.54
N ASP A 108 -2.86 6.66 2.71
CA ASP A 108 -2.54 5.95 3.94
C ASP A 108 -1.04 5.91 4.16
N ARG A 109 -0.26 5.62 3.13
CA ARG A 109 1.20 5.63 3.19
C ARG A 109 1.74 7.00 3.61
N ARG A 110 1.23 8.08 3.01
CA ARG A 110 1.65 9.45 3.38
C ARG A 110 1.27 9.82 4.81
N ARG A 111 0.11 9.38 5.30
CA ARG A 111 -0.27 9.56 6.72
C ARG A 111 0.68 8.84 7.66
N ALA A 112 1.13 7.66 7.28
CA ALA A 112 2.13 6.89 8.03
C ALA A 112 3.56 7.42 7.86
N GLY A 113 3.77 8.43 7.00
CA GLY A 113 5.10 8.98 6.74
C GLY A 113 5.93 8.18 5.74
N LEU A 114 5.31 7.26 5.01
CA LEU A 114 5.94 6.45 3.98
C LEU A 114 5.69 7.06 2.59
N GLU A 115 6.76 7.34 1.87
CA GLU A 115 6.72 7.74 0.47
C GLU A 115 7.45 6.70 -0.38
N LEU A 116 6.79 6.23 -1.43
CA LEU A 116 7.40 5.32 -2.39
C LEU A 116 7.97 6.14 -3.55
N SER A 117 9.29 6.11 -3.70
CA SER A 117 9.97 6.65 -4.87
C SER A 117 10.11 5.54 -5.90
N ARG A 118 9.58 5.76 -7.09
CA ARG A 118 9.92 4.93 -8.26
C ARG A 118 11.11 5.58 -8.93
N ALA A 119 12.16 4.82 -9.16
CA ALA A 119 13.19 5.26 -10.10
C ALA A 119 12.50 5.49 -11.45
N VAL A 120 12.48 6.73 -11.90
CA VAL A 120 12.05 7.06 -13.24
C VAL A 120 13.07 6.38 -14.16
N ASP A 121 12.63 5.42 -14.93
CA ASP A 121 13.47 4.82 -15.94
C ASP A 121 13.63 5.87 -17.06
N ASP A 122 14.72 6.65 -16.94
CA ASP A 122 15.11 7.74 -17.83
C ASP A 122 15.18 7.26 -19.31
N SER A 123 15.26 5.95 -19.53
CA SER A 123 15.24 5.32 -20.85
C SER A 123 13.87 5.39 -21.51
N SER A 124 12.79 5.14 -20.76
CA SER A 124 11.43 5.16 -21.30
C SER A 124 10.95 6.57 -21.65
N GLU A 125 11.34 7.58 -20.86
CA GLU A 125 11.05 8.98 -21.17
C GLU A 125 11.85 9.46 -22.40
N ARG A 126 13.11 9.05 -22.54
CA ARG A 126 13.94 9.36 -23.71
C ARG A 126 13.41 8.69 -24.97
N GLU A 127 12.94 7.45 -24.90
CA GLU A 127 12.30 6.77 -26.04
C GLU A 127 10.98 7.44 -26.43
N ALA A 128 10.13 7.78 -25.46
CA ALA A 128 8.89 8.50 -25.72
C ALA A 128 9.17 9.86 -26.35
N ALA A 129 10.12 10.64 -25.81
CA ALA A 129 10.52 11.93 -26.36
C ALA A 129 11.08 11.79 -27.79
N SER A 130 11.89 10.75 -28.07
CA SER A 130 12.44 10.50 -29.41
C SER A 130 11.37 10.15 -30.44
N LEU A 131 10.33 9.41 -30.03
CA LEU A 131 9.19 9.07 -30.88
C LEU A 131 8.34 10.30 -31.20
N TRP A 132 8.17 11.23 -30.25
CA TRP A 132 7.49 12.50 -30.49
C TRP A 132 8.23 13.40 -31.48
N VAL A 133 9.56 13.52 -31.34
CA VAL A 133 10.39 14.29 -32.26
C VAL A 133 10.35 13.73 -33.68
N LYS A 134 10.37 12.40 -33.85
CA LYS A 134 10.22 11.75 -35.17
C LYS A 134 8.84 11.94 -35.80
N LYS A 135 7.81 12.16 -35.01
CA LYS A 135 6.44 12.34 -35.51
C LYS A 135 6.13 13.78 -35.91
N LEU A 136 6.95 14.74 -35.46
CA LEU A 136 6.83 16.18 -35.75
C LEU A 136 7.78 16.64 -36.88
N GLY A 137 8.73 15.82 -37.31
CA GLY A 137 9.61 16.05 -38.45
C GLY A 137 9.14 15.31 -39.67
#